data_3c3cd580056424a8592562085159751f
#
_entry.id   3c3cd580056424a8592562085159751f
#
_cell.length_a   1.000
_cell.length_b   1.000
_cell.length_c   1.000
_cell.angle_alpha   90.00
_cell.angle_beta   90.00
_cell.angle_gamma   90.00
#
_symmetry.space_group_name_H-M   'P 1'
#
loop_
_entity.id
_entity.type
_entity.pdbx_description
1 polymer ?
#
loop_
_entity_poly.entity_id
_entity_poly.type
_entity_poly.pdbx_seq_one_letter_code
_entity_poly.pdbx_strand_id
1 'polypeptide(L)'
;AVIEYCFAKNGAAYQGFPTIVGSGPNSCTLHYEANRRQMKSGDVVVMDIGAEYEGYSADITRTIPVNGSFSNAQKEIYEIVLRANEESIKEFKPGASPGTPSQKAYDIIAEGLLKLGIIKNKDEARTYYMHGLSHHIGLDVHDAGPYGKPFAPGMILTDEPGIYIPEGSECDKKYWNIGVRI
;
A
#
# COMPACT_ATOMS: atom_id res chain seq x y z
N ALA A 1 -3.20 -19.41 1.02
CA ALA A 1 -4.12 -20.55 1.20
C ALA A 1 -5.52 -20.09 1.63
N VAL A 2 -5.74 -19.52 2.83
CA VAL A 2 -7.11 -19.13 3.29
C VAL A 2 -7.72 -18.05 2.41
N ILE A 3 -6.97 -17.02 2.05
CA ILE A 3 -7.42 -15.93 1.18
C ILE A 3 -7.87 -16.49 -0.19
N GLU A 4 -7.03 -17.29 -0.82
CA GLU A 4 -7.31 -17.92 -2.12
C GLU A 4 -8.47 -18.91 -2.05
N TYR A 5 -8.59 -19.65 -0.94
CA TYR A 5 -9.76 -20.47 -0.67
C TYR A 5 -11.04 -19.61 -0.62
N CYS A 6 -10.99 -18.45 0.01
CA CYS A 6 -12.14 -17.53 0.04
C CYS A 6 -12.48 -17.02 -1.35
N PHE A 7 -11.50 -16.72 -2.20
CA PHE A 7 -11.71 -16.33 -3.59
C PHE A 7 -12.44 -17.44 -4.36
N ALA A 8 -11.87 -18.65 -4.36
CA ALA A 8 -12.44 -19.79 -5.05
C ALA A 8 -13.85 -20.16 -4.53
N LYS A 9 -14.06 -20.13 -3.21
CA LYS A 9 -15.37 -20.40 -2.59
C LYS A 9 -16.46 -19.43 -3.05
N ASN A 10 -16.10 -18.20 -3.38
CA ASN A 10 -17.00 -17.16 -3.83
C ASN A 10 -17.04 -17.01 -5.36
N GLY A 11 -16.48 -17.97 -6.10
CA GLY A 11 -16.64 -18.08 -7.56
C GLY A 11 -15.54 -17.40 -8.37
N ALA A 12 -14.50 -16.86 -7.75
CA ALA A 12 -13.35 -16.37 -8.50
C ALA A 12 -12.58 -17.55 -9.11
N ALA A 13 -12.24 -17.44 -10.39
CA ALA A 13 -11.53 -18.50 -11.11
C ALA A 13 -10.05 -18.54 -10.69
N TYR A 14 -9.45 -17.36 -10.50
CA TYR A 14 -8.03 -17.17 -10.21
C TYR A 14 -7.80 -16.00 -9.26
N GLN A 15 -6.53 -15.79 -8.95
CA GLN A 15 -6.02 -14.53 -8.38
C GLN A 15 -5.76 -13.55 -9.51
N GLY A 16 -6.09 -12.28 -9.35
CA GLY A 16 -5.78 -11.24 -10.32
C GLY A 16 -4.28 -10.97 -10.44
N PHE A 17 -3.53 -11.31 -9.36
CA PHE A 17 -2.06 -11.26 -9.28
C PHE A 17 -1.56 -12.19 -8.15
N PRO A 18 -0.26 -12.55 -8.10
CA PRO A 18 0.28 -13.36 -7.03
C PRO A 18 0.04 -12.70 -5.66
N THR A 19 -0.67 -13.39 -4.77
CA THR A 19 -0.97 -12.91 -3.42
C THR A 19 0.31 -12.49 -2.68
N ILE A 20 0.34 -11.30 -2.09
CA ILE A 20 1.44 -10.76 -1.32
C ILE A 20 1.05 -10.76 0.15
N VAL A 21 1.85 -11.45 1.00
CA VAL A 21 1.66 -11.46 2.46
C VAL A 21 3.02 -11.30 3.14
N GLY A 22 3.44 -10.05 3.34
CA GLY A 22 4.73 -9.71 3.94
C GLY A 22 4.60 -9.35 5.42
N SER A 23 5.22 -10.14 6.32
CA SER A 23 5.21 -9.88 7.77
C SER A 23 6.57 -9.48 8.32
N GLY A 24 6.59 -8.58 9.31
CA GLY A 24 7.81 -8.06 9.92
C GLY A 24 8.75 -7.46 8.87
N PRO A 25 10.03 -7.86 8.77
CA PRO A 25 10.94 -7.32 7.77
C PRO A 25 10.42 -7.39 6.32
N ASN A 26 9.64 -8.43 6.00
CA ASN A 26 9.09 -8.61 4.67
C ASN A 26 7.93 -7.66 4.35
N SER A 27 7.38 -6.95 5.35
CA SER A 27 6.42 -5.87 5.10
C SER A 27 7.05 -4.70 4.33
N CYS A 28 8.37 -4.59 4.36
CA CYS A 28 9.13 -3.59 3.60
C CYS A 28 9.50 -4.04 2.17
N THR A 29 9.11 -5.26 1.76
CA THR A 29 9.31 -5.75 0.40
C THR A 29 8.01 -5.58 -0.38
N LEU A 30 8.01 -4.71 -1.39
CA LEU A 30 6.80 -4.31 -2.12
C LEU A 30 6.01 -5.50 -2.68
N HIS A 31 6.71 -6.46 -3.28
CA HIS A 31 6.12 -7.68 -3.87
C HIS A 31 6.72 -8.93 -3.20
N TYR A 32 6.37 -9.16 -1.94
CA TYR A 32 6.79 -10.37 -1.22
C TYR A 32 5.85 -11.53 -1.55
N GLU A 33 6.10 -12.20 -2.66
CA GLU A 33 5.30 -13.32 -3.18
C GLU A 33 5.66 -14.67 -2.58
N ALA A 34 6.83 -14.81 -1.95
CA ALA A 34 7.26 -16.08 -1.37
C ALA A 34 6.34 -16.58 -0.25
N ASN A 35 5.74 -15.70 0.54
CA ASN A 35 4.73 -15.96 1.57
C ASN A 35 5.10 -17.08 2.55
N ARG A 36 6.40 -17.20 2.91
CA ARG A 36 6.93 -18.37 3.68
C ARG A 36 7.39 -18.02 5.08
N ARG A 37 7.57 -16.73 5.39
CA ARG A 37 8.02 -16.34 6.72
C ARG A 37 6.91 -16.60 7.73
N GLN A 38 7.23 -17.32 8.82
CA GLN A 38 6.33 -17.47 9.95
C GLN A 38 6.14 -16.10 10.63
N MET A 39 4.90 -15.67 10.77
CA MET A 39 4.53 -14.45 11.46
C MET A 39 4.86 -14.55 12.94
N LYS A 40 5.36 -13.45 13.53
CA LYS A 40 5.70 -13.38 14.96
C LYS A 40 4.81 -12.33 15.64
N SER A 41 4.52 -12.57 16.92
CA SER A 41 3.87 -11.53 17.74
C SER A 41 4.71 -10.25 17.73
N GLY A 42 4.06 -9.11 17.50
CA GLY A 42 4.72 -7.83 17.32
C GLY A 42 5.07 -7.46 15.88
N ASP A 43 4.93 -8.38 14.92
CA ASP A 43 5.02 -8.01 13.50
C ASP A 43 3.77 -7.23 13.05
N VAL A 44 3.92 -6.35 12.07
CA VAL A 44 2.86 -5.99 11.13
C VAL A 44 2.88 -6.95 9.95
N VAL A 45 1.75 -7.14 9.30
CA VAL A 45 1.65 -7.88 8.04
C VAL A 45 0.91 -7.03 7.01
N VAL A 46 1.57 -6.77 5.89
CA VAL A 46 0.96 -6.21 4.69
C VAL A 46 0.39 -7.37 3.89
N MET A 47 -0.89 -7.29 3.60
CA MET A 47 -1.59 -8.22 2.72
C MET A 47 -2.10 -7.44 1.52
N ASP A 48 -1.59 -7.79 0.35
CA ASP A 48 -1.99 -7.21 -0.92
C ASP A 48 -2.54 -8.35 -1.79
N ILE A 49 -3.84 -8.29 -2.04
CA ILE A 49 -4.63 -9.41 -2.52
C ILE A 49 -5.68 -8.95 -3.52
N GLY A 50 -5.91 -9.75 -4.52
CA GLY A 50 -6.96 -9.51 -5.49
C GLY A 50 -7.50 -10.80 -6.10
N ALA A 51 -8.82 -10.94 -6.14
CA ALA A 51 -9.49 -12.00 -6.89
C ALA A 51 -9.62 -11.59 -8.37
N GLU A 52 -9.58 -12.56 -9.28
CA GLU A 52 -10.09 -12.39 -10.64
C GLU A 52 -11.48 -13.00 -10.72
N TYR A 53 -12.45 -12.24 -11.17
CA TYR A 53 -13.82 -12.69 -11.38
C TYR A 53 -14.33 -12.24 -12.74
N GLU A 54 -14.75 -13.21 -13.56
CA GLU A 54 -15.23 -12.99 -14.93
C GLU A 54 -14.26 -12.16 -15.79
N GLY A 55 -12.94 -12.36 -15.63
CA GLY A 55 -11.89 -11.68 -16.35
C GLY A 55 -11.45 -10.33 -15.74
N TYR A 56 -12.08 -9.87 -14.66
CA TYR A 56 -11.71 -8.61 -14.01
C TYR A 56 -10.94 -8.84 -12.71
N SER A 57 -9.83 -8.13 -12.57
CA SER A 57 -9.00 -8.16 -11.36
C SER A 57 -9.51 -7.19 -10.30
N ALA A 58 -9.47 -7.61 -9.03
CA ALA A 58 -9.52 -6.75 -7.86
C ALA A 58 -8.12 -6.50 -7.33
N ASP A 59 -7.95 -5.43 -6.55
CA ASP A 59 -6.70 -5.08 -5.90
C ASP A 59 -6.98 -4.39 -4.57
N ILE A 60 -6.63 -5.05 -3.47
CA ILE A 60 -6.93 -4.57 -2.12
C ILE A 60 -5.73 -4.83 -1.22
N THR A 61 -5.14 -3.75 -0.70
CA THR A 61 -4.10 -3.86 0.33
C THR A 61 -4.64 -3.50 1.71
N ARG A 62 -4.22 -4.25 2.72
CA ARG A 62 -4.43 -3.93 4.13
C ARG A 62 -3.21 -4.31 4.97
N THR A 63 -2.91 -3.49 5.95
CA THR A 63 -1.87 -3.77 6.95
C THR A 63 -2.50 -3.95 8.32
N ILE A 64 -2.20 -5.07 8.97
CA ILE A 64 -2.71 -5.38 10.31
C ILE A 64 -1.57 -5.84 11.25
N PRO A 65 -1.70 -5.67 12.57
CA PRO A 65 -0.77 -6.23 13.54
C PRO A 65 -1.08 -7.72 13.78
N VAL A 66 -0.05 -8.57 13.78
CA VAL A 66 -0.21 -10.03 13.95
C VAL A 66 -0.86 -10.41 15.28
N ASN A 67 -0.56 -9.67 16.34
CA ASN A 67 -1.11 -9.91 17.68
C ASN A 67 -2.38 -9.10 18.01
N GLY A 68 -3.00 -8.45 17.00
CA GLY A 68 -4.22 -7.67 17.16
C GLY A 68 -4.02 -6.24 17.69
N SER A 69 -2.78 -5.81 17.99
CA SER A 69 -2.49 -4.45 18.47
C SER A 69 -1.23 -3.89 17.87
N PHE A 70 -1.29 -2.68 17.33
CA PHE A 70 -0.11 -1.95 16.88
C PHE A 70 0.74 -1.48 18.06
N SER A 71 2.06 -1.56 17.95
CA SER A 71 2.94 -0.78 18.82
C SER A 71 2.78 0.72 18.53
N ASN A 72 3.27 1.59 19.44
CA ASN A 72 3.20 3.04 19.22
C ASN A 72 3.87 3.44 17.90
N ALA A 73 5.06 2.90 17.60
CA ALA A 73 5.78 3.21 16.38
C ALA A 73 5.03 2.72 15.12
N GLN A 74 4.45 1.51 15.17
CA GLN A 74 3.63 0.99 14.06
C GLN A 74 2.39 1.84 13.84
N LYS A 75 1.73 2.27 14.92
CA LYS A 75 0.54 3.12 14.86
C LYS A 75 0.87 4.49 14.27
N GLU A 76 1.98 5.11 14.67
CA GLU A 76 2.44 6.39 14.10
C GLU A 76 2.60 6.30 12.57
N ILE A 77 3.24 5.24 12.06
CA ILE A 77 3.39 5.03 10.61
C ILE A 77 2.05 4.71 9.94
N TYR A 78 1.24 3.84 10.54
CA TYR A 78 -0.06 3.46 10.01
C TYR A 78 -1.00 4.67 9.85
N GLU A 79 -1.05 5.56 10.85
CA GLU A 79 -1.91 6.76 10.82
C GLU A 79 -1.47 7.77 9.75
N ILE A 80 -0.17 7.85 9.43
CA ILE A 80 0.30 8.68 8.31
C ILE A 80 -0.22 8.12 6.98
N VAL A 81 -0.07 6.81 6.76
CA VAL A 81 -0.53 6.15 5.52
C VAL A 81 -2.05 6.21 5.39
N LEU A 82 -2.78 5.94 6.47
CA LEU A 82 -4.24 6.04 6.50
C LEU A 82 -4.70 7.45 6.13
N ARG A 83 -4.10 8.48 6.74
CA ARG A 83 -4.42 9.86 6.41
C ARG A 83 -4.07 10.20 4.95
N ALA A 84 -2.96 9.67 4.42
CA ALA A 84 -2.59 9.87 3.02
C ALA A 84 -3.66 9.27 2.09
N ASN A 85 -4.14 8.05 2.36
CA ASN A 85 -5.21 7.40 1.62
C ASN A 85 -6.54 8.18 1.73
N GLU A 86 -6.99 8.52 2.94
CA GLU A 86 -8.25 9.24 3.16
C GLU A 86 -8.29 10.63 2.50
N GLU A 87 -7.15 11.29 2.37
CA GLU A 87 -7.07 12.63 1.77
C GLU A 87 -6.81 12.58 0.27
N SER A 88 -6.01 11.62 -0.23
CA SER A 88 -5.77 11.47 -1.67
C SER A 88 -7.01 11.01 -2.42
N ILE A 89 -7.80 10.09 -1.85
CA ILE A 89 -9.01 9.58 -2.48
C ILE A 89 -10.03 10.68 -2.79
N LYS A 90 -10.03 11.77 -2.02
CA LYS A 90 -10.90 12.94 -2.24
C LYS A 90 -10.55 13.71 -3.50
N GLU A 91 -9.34 13.52 -4.02
CA GLU A 91 -8.84 14.19 -5.22
C GLU A 91 -9.09 13.40 -6.52
N PHE A 92 -9.54 12.14 -6.42
CA PHE A 92 -9.96 11.35 -7.59
C PHE A 92 -11.33 11.82 -8.09
N LYS A 93 -11.32 12.90 -8.88
CA LYS A 93 -12.53 13.52 -9.43
C LYS A 93 -12.44 13.65 -10.94
N PRO A 94 -13.54 13.49 -11.69
CA PRO A 94 -13.55 13.78 -13.12
C PRO A 94 -12.96 15.16 -13.42
N GLY A 95 -12.03 15.22 -14.37
CA GLY A 95 -11.31 16.43 -14.75
C GLY A 95 -10.04 16.73 -13.95
N ALA A 96 -9.83 16.10 -12.80
CA ALA A 96 -8.60 16.29 -12.04
C ALA A 96 -7.42 15.59 -12.72
N SER A 97 -6.22 16.17 -12.55
CA SER A 97 -4.96 15.56 -13.00
C SER A 97 -4.56 14.40 -12.10
N PRO A 98 -4.03 13.28 -12.65
CA PRO A 98 -3.50 12.17 -11.84
C PRO A 98 -2.38 12.60 -10.87
N GLY A 99 -1.68 13.68 -11.17
CA GLY A 99 -0.69 14.26 -10.25
C GLY A 99 -1.27 14.85 -8.97
N THR A 100 -2.56 15.25 -8.98
CA THR A 100 -3.19 15.88 -7.81
C THR A 100 -3.29 14.93 -6.61
N PRO A 101 -3.93 13.75 -6.69
CA PRO A 101 -3.95 12.81 -5.58
C PRO A 101 -2.55 12.32 -5.21
N SER A 102 -1.68 12.08 -6.19
CA SER A 102 -0.29 11.63 -5.95
C SER A 102 0.51 12.65 -5.14
N GLN A 103 0.40 13.94 -5.48
CA GLN A 103 1.06 15.00 -4.73
C GLN A 103 0.48 15.13 -3.32
N LYS A 104 -0.84 15.00 -3.18
CA LYS A 104 -1.53 15.04 -1.88
C LYS A 104 -1.03 13.96 -0.93
N ALA A 105 -0.97 12.71 -1.40
CA ALA A 105 -0.45 11.60 -0.62
C ALA A 105 1.02 11.80 -0.26
N TYR A 106 1.84 12.21 -1.22
CA TYR A 106 3.25 12.49 -1.02
C TYR A 106 3.49 13.56 0.06
N ASP A 107 2.78 14.66 0.00
CA ASP A 107 2.93 15.77 0.96
C ASP A 107 2.60 15.31 2.39
N ILE A 108 1.54 14.54 2.57
CA ILE A 108 1.13 14.00 3.88
C ILE A 108 2.18 13.03 4.42
N ILE A 109 2.67 12.13 3.59
CA ILE A 109 3.72 11.18 3.96
C ILE A 109 5.00 11.91 4.33
N ALA A 110 5.45 12.84 3.49
CA ALA A 110 6.67 13.61 3.73
C ALA A 110 6.58 14.45 5.03
N GLU A 111 5.45 15.10 5.28
CA GLU A 111 5.21 15.84 6.52
C GLU A 111 5.21 14.93 7.75
N GLY A 112 4.55 13.76 7.66
CA GLY A 112 4.51 12.78 8.71
C GLY A 112 5.89 12.23 9.06
N LEU A 113 6.66 11.80 8.07
CA LEU A 113 8.02 11.29 8.25
C LEU A 113 8.97 12.36 8.81
N LEU A 114 8.86 13.60 8.34
CA LEU A 114 9.64 14.73 8.87
C LEU A 114 9.30 14.99 10.34
N LYS A 115 8.02 15.00 10.71
CA LYS A 115 7.56 15.19 12.08
C LYS A 115 8.06 14.10 13.04
N LEU A 116 8.18 12.87 12.57
CA LEU A 116 8.72 11.73 13.34
C LEU A 116 10.26 11.71 13.37
N GLY A 117 10.93 12.60 12.64
CA GLY A 117 12.40 12.65 12.54
C GLY A 117 12.99 11.46 11.76
N ILE A 118 12.19 10.80 10.91
CA ILE A 118 12.63 9.70 10.04
C ILE A 118 13.40 10.24 8.83
N ILE A 119 13.02 11.43 8.37
CA ILE A 119 13.69 12.19 7.31
C ILE A 119 14.07 13.58 7.81
N LYS A 120 15.05 14.22 7.17
CA LYS A 120 15.53 15.58 7.50
C LYS A 120 14.95 16.65 6.58
N ASN A 121 14.55 16.27 5.40
CA ASN A 121 13.88 17.13 4.42
C ASN A 121 12.84 16.32 3.64
N LYS A 122 11.85 17.01 3.01
CA LYS A 122 10.74 16.34 2.34
C LYS A 122 11.16 15.48 1.14
N ASP A 123 12.23 15.83 0.46
CA ASP A 123 12.68 15.11 -0.74
C ASP A 123 13.17 13.69 -0.40
N GLU A 124 13.61 13.47 0.83
CA GLU A 124 14.01 12.15 1.32
C GLU A 124 12.82 11.17 1.47
N ALA A 125 11.58 11.66 1.44
CA ALA A 125 10.40 10.80 1.58
C ALA A 125 10.33 9.70 0.51
N ARG A 126 10.92 9.94 -0.68
CA ARG A 126 11.02 8.92 -1.75
C ARG A 126 11.84 7.69 -1.36
N THR A 127 12.69 7.79 -0.36
CA THR A 127 13.43 6.64 0.21
C THR A 127 12.49 5.63 0.86
N TYR A 128 11.41 6.12 1.46
CA TYR A 128 10.44 5.30 2.23
C TYR A 128 9.09 5.15 1.54
N TYR A 129 8.79 5.98 0.53
CA TYR A 129 7.62 5.89 -0.34
C TYR A 129 8.07 5.90 -1.80
N MET A 130 8.50 4.73 -2.29
CA MET A 130 9.25 4.59 -3.55
C MET A 130 8.38 4.22 -4.76
N HIS A 131 7.09 3.97 -4.59
CA HIS A 131 6.18 3.61 -5.70
C HIS A 131 5.16 4.72 -6.01
N GLY A 132 4.40 4.54 -7.07
CA GLY A 132 3.28 5.42 -7.44
C GLY A 132 2.07 5.24 -6.51
N LEU A 133 1.19 6.24 -6.49
CA LEU A 133 -0.05 6.15 -5.70
C LEU A 133 -1.09 5.24 -6.34
N SER A 134 -1.12 5.15 -7.67
CA SER A 134 -2.30 4.66 -8.39
C SER A 134 -1.95 4.09 -9.76
N HIS A 135 -2.70 3.10 -10.16
CA HIS A 135 -2.72 2.56 -11.52
C HIS A 135 -4.16 2.24 -11.96
N HIS A 136 -4.36 2.07 -13.26
CA HIS A 136 -5.62 1.53 -13.78
C HIS A 136 -5.73 0.05 -13.42
N ILE A 137 -6.95 -0.40 -13.17
CA ILE A 137 -7.29 -1.79 -12.89
C ILE A 137 -8.52 -2.20 -13.71
N GLY A 138 -8.52 -3.41 -14.25
CA GLY A 138 -9.58 -3.92 -15.10
C GLY A 138 -9.35 -5.39 -15.45
N LEU A 139 -9.13 -5.70 -16.75
CA LEU A 139 -8.80 -7.06 -17.18
C LEU A 139 -7.43 -7.52 -16.67
N ASP A 140 -6.50 -6.58 -16.51
CA ASP A 140 -5.23 -6.80 -15.83
C ASP A 140 -5.21 -6.00 -14.52
N VAL A 141 -4.45 -6.45 -13.52
CA VAL A 141 -4.24 -5.70 -12.27
C VAL A 141 -3.54 -4.35 -12.56
N HIS A 142 -2.54 -4.34 -13.44
CA HIS A 142 -1.95 -3.12 -14.01
C HIS A 142 -2.49 -2.94 -15.42
N ASP A 143 -3.74 -2.47 -15.51
CA ASP A 143 -4.46 -2.44 -16.78
C ASP A 143 -4.03 -1.26 -17.66
N ALA A 144 -4.27 -1.42 -18.95
CA ALA A 144 -4.07 -0.37 -19.94
C ALA A 144 -5.00 0.82 -19.66
N GLY A 145 -4.48 2.04 -19.78
CA GLY A 145 -5.29 3.22 -19.56
C GLY A 145 -4.63 4.48 -20.09
N PRO A 146 -5.36 5.59 -20.14
CA PRO A 146 -4.84 6.85 -20.61
C PRO A 146 -4.00 7.56 -19.52
N TYR A 147 -2.88 6.95 -19.13
CA TYR A 147 -1.96 7.52 -18.15
C TYR A 147 -1.58 8.96 -18.49
N GLY A 148 -1.56 9.85 -17.48
CA GLY A 148 -1.24 11.26 -17.63
C GLY A 148 -2.37 12.14 -18.15
N LYS A 149 -3.52 11.59 -18.52
CA LYS A 149 -4.72 12.37 -18.86
C LYS A 149 -5.57 12.65 -17.62
N PRO A 150 -6.37 13.74 -17.61
CA PRO A 150 -7.35 13.98 -16.54
C PRO A 150 -8.30 12.80 -16.36
N PHE A 151 -8.71 12.57 -15.12
CA PHE A 151 -9.69 11.51 -14.81
C PHE A 151 -11.02 11.73 -15.54
N ALA A 152 -11.62 10.65 -16.01
CA ALA A 152 -12.93 10.63 -16.63
C ALA A 152 -13.90 9.72 -15.89
N PRO A 153 -15.21 9.97 -15.97
CA PRO A 153 -16.21 9.06 -15.42
C PRO A 153 -16.04 7.66 -16.01
N GLY A 154 -16.16 6.63 -15.15
CA GLY A 154 -16.01 5.23 -15.53
C GLY A 154 -14.57 4.67 -15.45
N MET A 155 -13.57 5.50 -15.16
CA MET A 155 -12.23 5.00 -14.84
C MET A 155 -12.24 4.29 -13.48
N ILE A 156 -11.55 3.17 -13.40
CA ILE A 156 -11.29 2.43 -12.15
C ILE A 156 -9.79 2.49 -11.91
N LEU A 157 -9.42 2.93 -10.70
CA LEU A 157 -8.02 3.16 -10.31
C LEU A 157 -7.82 2.69 -8.86
N THR A 158 -6.60 2.30 -8.53
CA THR A 158 -6.18 2.08 -7.14
C THR A 158 -5.87 3.41 -6.44
N ASP A 159 -5.88 3.41 -5.11
CA ASP A 159 -5.33 4.47 -4.25
C ASP A 159 -4.60 3.79 -3.09
N GLU A 160 -3.29 3.62 -3.23
CA GLU A 160 -2.47 2.72 -2.42
C GLU A 160 -1.19 3.38 -1.88
N PRO A 161 -1.30 4.39 -1.02
CA PRO A 161 -0.11 4.97 -0.40
C PRO A 161 0.57 3.96 0.53
N GLY A 162 1.90 4.08 0.69
CA GLY A 162 2.66 3.21 1.56
C GLY A 162 3.92 3.84 2.13
N ILE A 163 4.39 3.33 3.27
CA ILE A 163 5.67 3.67 3.91
C ILE A 163 6.39 2.38 4.26
N TYR A 164 7.67 2.28 3.92
CA TYR A 164 8.50 1.08 4.12
C TYR A 164 9.84 1.46 4.72
N ILE A 165 10.09 1.04 5.97
CA ILE A 165 11.29 1.39 6.74
C ILE A 165 12.07 0.11 7.04
N PRO A 166 12.96 -0.33 6.15
CA PRO A 166 13.76 -1.54 6.39
C PRO A 166 14.76 -1.35 7.52
N GLU A 167 15.28 -2.46 8.03
CA GLU A 167 16.40 -2.46 8.97
C GLU A 167 17.62 -1.77 8.35
N GLY A 168 18.32 -0.95 9.13
CA GLY A 168 19.46 -0.17 8.66
C GLY A 168 19.10 1.21 8.12
N SER A 169 17.82 1.60 8.11
CA SER A 169 17.39 2.96 7.76
C SER A 169 18.00 4.00 8.71
N GLU A 170 18.29 5.20 8.19
CA GLU A 170 18.89 6.31 8.95
C GLU A 170 17.86 7.03 9.87
N CYS A 171 17.20 6.26 10.73
CA CYS A 171 16.22 6.76 11.69
C CYS A 171 16.26 5.95 12.99
N ASP A 172 15.43 6.33 13.97
CA ASP A 172 15.31 5.56 15.21
C ASP A 172 14.92 4.10 14.91
N LYS A 173 15.66 3.17 15.48
CA LYS A 173 15.49 1.71 15.29
C LYS A 173 14.09 1.21 15.64
N LYS A 174 13.32 1.95 16.45
CA LYS A 174 11.93 1.60 16.78
C LYS A 174 11.01 1.56 15.55
N TYR A 175 11.40 2.22 14.46
CA TYR A 175 10.66 2.22 13.19
C TYR A 175 11.14 1.17 12.19
N TRP A 176 12.27 0.49 12.44
CA TRP A 176 12.79 -0.50 11.52
C TRP A 176 11.84 -1.69 11.35
N ASN A 177 11.84 -2.25 10.15
CA ASN A 177 11.00 -3.38 9.76
C ASN A 177 9.49 -3.10 9.86
N ILE A 178 9.11 -1.84 9.71
CA ILE A 178 7.71 -1.42 9.60
C ILE A 178 7.43 -1.05 8.15
N GLY A 179 6.62 -1.87 7.48
CA GLY A 179 6.03 -1.58 6.18
C GLY A 179 4.51 -1.48 6.32
N VAL A 180 3.94 -0.43 5.76
CA VAL A 180 2.49 -0.18 5.76
C VAL A 180 2.06 0.22 4.36
N ARG A 181 1.04 -0.43 3.81
CA ARG A 181 0.28 -0.04 2.62
C ARG A 181 -1.20 -0.22 2.91
N ILE A 182 -2.04 0.68 2.41
CA ILE A 182 -3.50 0.64 2.58
C ILE A 182 -4.16 0.83 1.23
#